data_32d1a2c8300d2160139de09970497383
#
_entry.id   32d1a2c8300d2160139de09970497383
#
_cell.length_a   1.000
_cell.length_b   1.000
_cell.length_c   1.000
_cell.angle_alpha   90.00
_cell.angle_beta   90.00
_cell.angle_gamma   90.00
#
_symmetry.space_group_name_H-M   'P 1'
#
loop_
_entity.id
_entity.type
_entity.pdbx_description
1 polymer ?
#
loop_
_entity_poly.entity_id
_entity_poly.type
_entity_poly.pdbx_seq_one_letter_code
_entity_poly.pdbx_strand_id
1 'polypeptide(L)'
;MQVVGPISDEADDLNNTSIVLRLIYNGKSFLFTGDAEGVEEKEILAAGYDLQADVLKAGHHGSNASSTYVFLREVMPSFVVISVGAGNSYNLPGSDAMSRFRDTGATIYRTDESGSVLATVDAQGTL
;
A
#
# COMPACT_ATOMS: atom_id res chain seq x y z
N MET A 1 -4.63 15.58 -3.52
CA MET A 1 -3.57 14.56 -3.68
C MET A 1 -2.31 15.08 -3.02
N GLN A 2 -1.64 14.24 -2.26
CA GLN A 2 -0.42 14.58 -1.53
C GLN A 2 0.67 13.57 -1.87
N VAL A 3 1.87 14.03 -2.20
CA VAL A 3 3.06 13.19 -2.32
C VAL A 3 3.66 13.08 -0.92
N VAL A 4 3.81 11.87 -0.41
CA VAL A 4 4.36 11.60 0.94
C VAL A 4 5.71 10.88 0.89
N GLY A 5 6.13 10.44 -0.28
CA GLY A 5 7.44 9.85 -0.55
C GLY A 5 7.83 10.02 -2.03
N PRO A 6 9.11 9.85 -2.36
CA PRO A 6 10.20 9.52 -1.44
C PRO A 6 10.60 10.73 -0.57
N ILE A 7 11.17 10.45 0.61
CA ILE A 7 11.76 11.47 1.48
C ILE A 7 13.21 11.73 1.08
N SER A 8 13.92 10.68 0.70
CA SER A 8 15.29 10.71 0.20
C SER A 8 15.34 10.16 -1.22
N ASP A 9 16.21 10.72 -2.04
CA ASP A 9 16.55 10.19 -3.37
C ASP A 9 17.85 9.36 -3.34
N GLU A 10 18.47 9.23 -2.18
CA GLU A 10 19.68 8.44 -1.93
C GLU A 10 19.29 7.10 -1.30
N ALA A 11 19.06 6.09 -2.12
CA ALA A 11 18.79 4.74 -1.66
C ALA A 11 19.66 3.72 -2.39
N ASP A 12 20.10 2.68 -1.65
CA ASP A 12 20.85 1.55 -2.22
C ASP A 12 19.96 0.72 -3.17
N ASP A 13 18.65 0.72 -2.94
CA ASP A 13 17.65 0.06 -3.78
C ASP A 13 16.67 1.11 -4.32
N LEU A 14 16.53 1.16 -5.64
CA LEU A 14 15.62 2.08 -6.33
C LEU A 14 14.15 1.92 -5.93
N ASN A 15 13.74 0.76 -5.43
CA ASN A 15 12.41 0.56 -4.87
C ASN A 15 12.13 1.54 -3.71
N ASN A 16 13.16 1.90 -2.96
CA ASN A 16 13.07 2.84 -1.85
C ASN A 16 13.18 4.32 -2.28
N THR A 17 13.00 4.59 -3.56
CA THR A 17 12.77 5.92 -4.13
C THR A 17 11.43 5.97 -4.87
N SER A 18 10.49 5.15 -4.47
CA SER A 18 9.15 5.07 -5.06
C SER A 18 8.34 6.32 -4.75
N ILE A 19 7.55 6.75 -5.72
CA ILE A 19 6.59 7.83 -5.49
C ILE A 19 5.42 7.26 -4.67
N VAL A 20 5.25 7.77 -3.46
CA VAL A 20 4.15 7.41 -2.57
C VAL A 20 3.11 8.52 -2.56
N LEU A 21 1.89 8.20 -2.93
CA LEU A 21 0.80 9.15 -3.11
C LEU A 21 -0.36 8.84 -2.17
N ARG A 22 -0.84 9.88 -1.47
CA ARG A 22 -2.11 9.84 -0.75
C ARG A 22 -3.14 10.68 -1.50
N LEU A 23 -4.22 10.05 -1.92
CA LEU A 23 -5.34 10.68 -2.59
C LEU A 23 -6.53 10.74 -1.63
N ILE A 24 -7.14 11.90 -1.52
CA ILE A 24 -8.42 12.06 -0.81
C ILE A 24 -9.47 12.54 -1.80
N TYR A 25 -10.57 11.84 -1.84
CA TYR A 25 -11.72 12.22 -2.65
C TYR A 25 -13.01 11.96 -1.87
N ASN A 26 -13.79 13.00 -1.72
CA ASN A 26 -15.11 12.98 -1.08
C ASN A 26 -15.12 12.24 0.28
N GLY A 27 -14.12 12.51 1.13
CA GLY A 27 -13.97 11.92 2.46
C GLY A 27 -13.36 10.52 2.49
N LYS A 28 -13.03 9.94 1.34
CA LYS A 28 -12.32 8.65 1.25
C LYS A 28 -10.87 8.85 0.86
N SER A 29 -10.01 8.02 1.43
CA SER A 29 -8.56 8.13 1.26
C SER A 29 -7.97 6.86 0.67
N PHE A 30 -7.03 7.06 -0.24
CA PHE A 30 -6.31 6.01 -0.95
C PHE A 30 -4.80 6.24 -0.79
N LEU A 31 -4.05 5.19 -0.52
CA LEU A 31 -2.59 5.23 -0.44
C LEU A 31 -1.98 4.30 -1.48
N PHE A 32 -1.15 4.86 -2.34
CA PHE A 32 -0.41 4.16 -3.38
C PHE A 32 1.07 4.23 -3.03
N THR A 33 1.71 3.09 -2.83
CA THR A 33 3.07 3.02 -2.29
C THR A 33 4.12 2.60 -3.31
N GLY A 34 3.74 2.40 -4.57
CA GLY A 34 4.68 1.91 -5.57
C GLY A 34 5.34 0.61 -5.10
N ASP A 35 6.64 0.52 -5.25
CA ASP A 35 7.46 -0.59 -4.78
C ASP A 35 8.25 -0.25 -3.51
N ALA A 36 7.81 0.78 -2.76
CA ALA A 36 8.42 1.17 -1.49
C ALA A 36 8.55 -0.02 -0.54
N GLU A 37 9.72 -0.17 0.06
CA GLU A 37 10.02 -1.20 1.03
C GLU A 37 10.18 -0.60 2.43
N GLY A 38 10.50 -1.43 3.41
CA GLY A 38 10.57 -1.03 4.81
C GLY A 38 11.51 0.15 5.10
N VAL A 39 12.55 0.36 4.30
CA VAL A 39 13.46 1.52 4.44
C VAL A 39 12.72 2.81 4.16
N GLU A 40 12.05 2.91 3.00
CA GLU A 40 11.30 4.10 2.63
C GLU A 40 10.08 4.30 3.54
N GLU A 41 9.36 3.21 3.88
CA GLU A 41 8.25 3.27 4.84
C GLU A 41 8.69 3.91 6.17
N LYS A 42 9.87 3.55 6.68
CA LYS A 42 10.44 4.11 7.91
C LYS A 42 10.74 5.61 7.77
N GLU A 43 11.26 6.04 6.64
CA GLU A 43 11.53 7.45 6.37
C GLU A 43 10.23 8.27 6.30
N ILE A 44 9.20 7.74 5.61
CA ILE A 44 7.88 8.36 5.51
C ILE A 44 7.22 8.48 6.89
N LEU A 45 7.31 7.43 7.72
CA LEU A 45 6.81 7.46 9.10
C LEU A 45 7.52 8.54 9.93
N ALA A 46 8.84 8.65 9.81
CA ALA A 46 9.63 9.64 10.52
C ALA A 46 9.32 11.08 10.08
N ALA A 47 8.88 11.28 8.84
CA ALA A 47 8.48 12.58 8.31
C ALA A 47 7.15 13.09 8.89
N GLY A 48 6.34 12.25 9.52
CA GLY A 48 5.14 12.64 10.27
C GLY A 48 3.92 12.96 9.41
N TYR A 49 3.85 12.46 8.17
CA TYR A 49 2.65 12.61 7.35
C TYR A 49 1.48 11.81 7.92
N ASP A 50 0.26 12.32 7.70
CA ASP A 50 -0.96 11.53 7.89
C ASP A 50 -1.02 10.47 6.78
N LEU A 51 -0.91 9.20 7.16
CA LEU A 51 -0.88 8.04 6.25
C LEU A 51 -2.20 7.27 6.25
N GLN A 52 -3.15 7.63 7.12
CA GLN A 52 -4.42 6.91 7.20
C GLN A 52 -5.09 6.86 5.83
N ALA A 53 -5.51 5.66 5.44
CA ALA A 53 -6.16 5.44 4.16
C ALA A 53 -7.21 4.34 4.25
N ASP A 54 -8.38 4.58 3.64
CA ASP A 54 -9.44 3.56 3.53
C ASP A 54 -8.99 2.41 2.63
N VAL A 55 -8.28 2.73 1.55
CA VAL A 55 -7.77 1.76 0.59
C VAL A 55 -6.25 1.86 0.50
N LEU A 56 -5.57 0.77 0.73
CA LEU A 56 -4.13 0.63 0.50
C LEU A 56 -3.88 -0.21 -0.76
N LYS A 57 -3.19 0.37 -1.73
CA LYS A 57 -2.54 -0.42 -2.77
C LYS A 57 -1.24 -0.99 -2.18
N ALA A 58 -1.19 -2.30 -1.99
CA ALA A 58 -0.04 -2.97 -1.39
C ALA A 58 1.27 -2.65 -2.11
N GLY A 59 2.29 -2.33 -1.33
CA GLY A 59 3.63 -2.04 -1.85
C GLY A 59 4.27 -3.28 -2.48
N HIS A 60 5.02 -3.05 -3.54
CA HIS A 60 5.84 -4.05 -4.23
C HIS A 60 5.10 -5.37 -4.47
N HIS A 61 3.87 -5.27 -4.98
CA HIS A 61 3.00 -6.41 -5.32
C HIS A 61 2.76 -7.40 -4.17
N GLY A 62 2.81 -6.92 -2.92
CA GLY A 62 2.70 -7.75 -1.73
C GLY A 62 4.00 -8.46 -1.34
N SER A 63 5.16 -7.88 -1.66
CA SER A 63 6.47 -8.39 -1.24
C SER A 63 6.57 -8.42 0.29
N ASN A 64 7.28 -9.42 0.82
CA ASN A 64 7.60 -9.51 2.24
C ASN A 64 8.47 -8.33 2.74
N ALA A 65 9.19 -7.66 1.84
CA ALA A 65 10.04 -6.50 2.15
C ALA A 65 9.24 -5.21 2.37
N SER A 66 7.96 -5.19 1.98
CA SER A 66 7.07 -4.02 2.03
C SER A 66 5.93 -4.22 3.02
N SER A 67 5.20 -3.16 3.32
CA SER A 67 4.02 -3.20 4.18
C SER A 67 4.34 -3.74 5.58
N THR A 68 5.28 -3.08 6.24
CA THR A 68 5.68 -3.43 7.61
C THR A 68 4.53 -3.22 8.60
N TYR A 69 4.55 -3.92 9.73
CA TYR A 69 3.53 -3.77 10.77
C TYR A 69 3.38 -2.33 11.25
N VAL A 70 4.49 -1.63 11.45
CA VAL A 70 4.46 -0.23 11.92
C VAL A 70 3.77 0.66 10.88
N PHE A 71 4.09 0.47 9.61
CA PHE A 71 3.48 1.21 8.51
C PHE A 71 1.97 0.91 8.40
N LEU A 72 1.60 -0.36 8.39
CA LEU A 72 0.19 -0.79 8.33
C LEU A 72 -0.63 -0.28 9.52
N ARG A 73 -0.04 -0.19 10.70
CA ARG A 73 -0.71 0.35 11.89
C ARG A 73 -1.05 1.83 11.74
N GLU A 74 -0.20 2.61 11.07
CA GLU A 74 -0.47 4.02 10.80
C GLU A 74 -1.47 4.20 9.65
N VAL A 75 -1.45 3.32 8.65
CA VAL A 75 -2.38 3.37 7.52
C VAL A 75 -3.79 2.95 7.92
N MET A 76 -3.93 1.92 8.74
CA MET A 76 -5.21 1.35 9.19
C MET A 76 -6.22 1.12 8.05
N PRO A 77 -5.86 0.36 7.00
CA PRO A 77 -6.70 0.22 5.83
C PRO A 77 -7.96 -0.60 6.12
N SER A 78 -9.08 -0.22 5.52
CA SER A 78 -10.29 -1.06 5.43
C SER A 78 -10.19 -2.07 4.30
N PHE A 79 -9.48 -1.70 3.23
CA PHE A 79 -9.27 -2.53 2.05
C PHE A 79 -7.80 -2.52 1.66
N VAL A 80 -7.27 -3.70 1.33
CA VAL A 80 -5.94 -3.86 0.75
C VAL A 80 -6.10 -4.44 -0.65
N VAL A 81 -5.54 -3.77 -1.64
CA VAL A 81 -5.54 -4.23 -3.04
C VAL A 81 -4.12 -4.63 -3.42
N ILE A 82 -3.95 -5.87 -3.86
CA ILE A 82 -2.68 -6.42 -4.31
C ILE A 82 -2.74 -6.62 -5.83
N SER A 83 -1.98 -5.82 -6.56
CA SER A 83 -1.81 -5.98 -8.01
C SER A 83 -0.66 -6.96 -8.25
N VAL A 84 -0.98 -8.15 -8.72
CA VAL A 84 -0.02 -9.24 -8.88
C VAL A 84 -0.48 -10.19 -9.99
N GLY A 85 0.47 -10.74 -10.74
CA GLY A 85 0.19 -11.70 -11.81
C GLY A 85 0.01 -13.11 -11.29
N ALA A 86 -0.98 -13.83 -11.83
CA ALA A 86 -1.13 -15.26 -11.56
C ALA A 86 0.08 -16.04 -12.08
N GLY A 87 0.57 -17.00 -11.28
CA GLY A 87 1.71 -17.84 -11.65
C GLY A 87 3.02 -17.07 -11.83
N ASN A 88 3.18 -15.90 -11.17
CA ASN A 88 4.42 -15.14 -11.24
C ASN A 88 5.61 -15.92 -10.67
N SER A 89 6.81 -15.65 -11.19
CA SER A 89 8.05 -16.33 -10.78
C SER A 89 8.69 -15.77 -9.51
N TYR A 90 8.10 -14.71 -8.92
CA TYR A 90 8.66 -14.01 -7.77
C TYR A 90 8.09 -14.48 -6.43
N ASN A 91 7.19 -15.45 -6.42
CA ASN A 91 6.45 -15.91 -5.24
C ASN A 91 5.67 -14.76 -4.54
N LEU A 92 5.05 -13.89 -5.34
CA LEU A 92 4.22 -12.80 -4.84
C LEU A 92 2.73 -13.16 -4.94
N PRO A 93 1.91 -12.70 -3.98
CA PRO A 93 2.31 -12.00 -2.76
C PRO A 93 3.01 -12.94 -1.76
N GLY A 94 3.91 -12.38 -0.98
CA GLY A 94 4.66 -13.13 0.03
C GLY A 94 3.79 -13.52 1.24
N SER A 95 4.10 -14.68 1.85
CA SER A 95 3.34 -15.23 2.98
C SER A 95 3.36 -14.30 4.20
N ASP A 96 4.48 -13.65 4.49
CA ASP A 96 4.62 -12.74 5.62
C ASP A 96 3.82 -11.46 5.39
N ALA A 97 3.88 -10.90 4.17
CA ALA A 97 3.06 -9.75 3.81
C ALA A 97 1.57 -10.07 3.93
N MET A 98 1.13 -11.22 3.42
CA MET A 98 -0.26 -11.67 3.53
C MET A 98 -0.70 -11.83 5.00
N SER A 99 0.17 -12.35 5.85
CA SER A 99 -0.10 -12.45 7.30
C SER A 99 -0.31 -11.07 7.92
N ARG A 100 0.56 -10.12 7.61
CA ARG A 100 0.42 -8.74 8.10
C ARG A 100 -0.86 -8.07 7.62
N PHE A 101 -1.25 -8.26 6.36
CA PHE A 101 -2.51 -7.72 5.83
C PHE A 101 -3.73 -8.32 6.54
N ARG A 102 -3.74 -9.63 6.80
CA ARG A 102 -4.84 -10.27 7.55
C ARG A 102 -4.94 -9.74 8.97
N ASP A 103 -3.81 -9.47 9.61
CA ASP A 103 -3.76 -8.94 10.98
C ASP A 103 -4.35 -7.53 11.08
N THR A 104 -4.41 -6.76 9.99
CA THR A 104 -5.09 -5.45 9.98
C THR A 104 -6.61 -5.57 10.08
N GLY A 105 -7.18 -6.73 9.78
CA GLY A 105 -8.63 -6.92 9.65
C GLY A 105 -9.21 -6.39 8.34
N ALA A 106 -8.39 -5.86 7.43
CA ALA A 106 -8.84 -5.36 6.14
C ALA A 106 -9.38 -6.47 5.23
N THR A 107 -10.31 -6.11 4.36
CA THR A 107 -10.70 -6.97 3.24
C THR A 107 -9.61 -6.91 2.18
N ILE A 108 -9.14 -8.07 1.72
CA ILE A 108 -8.02 -8.18 0.78
C ILE A 108 -8.55 -8.59 -0.60
N TYR A 109 -8.18 -7.84 -1.62
CA TYR A 109 -8.44 -8.15 -3.02
C TYR A 109 -7.11 -8.34 -3.76
N ARG A 110 -7.00 -9.44 -4.50
CA ARG A 110 -5.82 -9.81 -5.30
C ARG A 110 -6.21 -9.92 -6.77
N THR A 111 -5.47 -9.27 -7.65
CA THR A 111 -5.77 -9.32 -9.10
C THR A 111 -5.50 -10.69 -9.72
N ASP A 112 -4.60 -11.50 -9.14
CA ASP A 112 -4.33 -12.87 -9.59
C ASP A 112 -5.47 -13.86 -9.29
N GLU A 113 -6.34 -13.53 -8.32
CA GLU A 113 -7.50 -14.35 -7.94
C GLU A 113 -8.81 -13.79 -8.49
N SER A 114 -8.97 -12.47 -8.47
CA SER A 114 -10.25 -11.79 -8.74
C SER A 114 -10.26 -11.02 -10.07
N GLY A 115 -9.15 -10.94 -10.79
CA GLY A 115 -9.02 -10.10 -11.97
C GLY A 115 -8.98 -8.61 -11.60
N SER A 116 -9.63 -7.77 -12.40
CA SER A 116 -9.65 -6.33 -12.16
C SER A 116 -10.39 -5.97 -10.88
N VAL A 117 -9.81 -5.06 -10.10
CA VAL A 117 -10.43 -4.50 -8.88
C VAL A 117 -10.76 -3.05 -9.15
N LEU A 118 -12.03 -2.69 -8.98
CA LEU A 118 -12.52 -1.32 -9.15
C LEU A 118 -13.00 -0.79 -7.79
N ALA A 119 -12.43 0.33 -7.36
CA ALA A 119 -12.92 1.08 -6.22
C ALA A 119 -13.63 2.35 -6.71
N THR A 120 -14.83 2.58 -6.23
CA THR A 120 -15.62 3.76 -6.58
C THR A 120 -16.06 4.51 -5.33
N VAL A 121 -16.04 5.83 -5.41
CA VAL A 121 -16.60 6.69 -4.36
C VAL A 121 -17.72 7.49 -4.97
N ASP A 122 -18.92 7.33 -4.42
CA ASP A 122 -20.11 8.03 -4.92
C ASP A 122 -20.18 9.51 -4.46
N ALA A 123 -21.21 10.20 -4.92
CA ALA A 123 -21.42 11.61 -4.56
C ALA A 123 -21.69 11.83 -3.06
N GLN A 124 -22.08 10.81 -2.33
CA GLN A 124 -22.33 10.81 -0.88
C GLN A 124 -21.08 10.43 -0.09
N GLY A 125 -19.96 10.12 -0.75
CA GLY A 125 -18.72 9.69 -0.11
C GLY A 125 -18.74 8.23 0.35
N THR A 126 -19.56 7.38 -0.27
CA THR A 126 -19.59 5.94 0.00
C THR A 126 -18.60 5.21 -0.92
N LEU A 127 -17.69 4.42 -0.31
CA LEU A 127 -16.74 3.57 -1.00
C LEU A 127 -17.31 2.18 -1.23
#